data_c3dfb5c40ded231dbb14d00c94e9fa83
#
_entry.id   c3dfb5c40ded231dbb14d00c94e9fa83
#
_cell.length_a   1.000
_cell.length_b   1.000
_cell.length_c   1.000
_cell.angle_alpha   90.00
_cell.angle_beta   90.00
_cell.angle_gamma   90.00
#
_symmetry.space_group_name_H-M   'P 1'
#
loop_
_entity.id
_entity.type
_entity.pdbx_description
1 polymer ?
#
loop_
_entity_poly.entity_id
_entity_poly.type
_entity_poly.pdbx_seq_one_letter_code
_entity_poly.pdbx_strand_id
1 'polypeptide(L)'
;MWPHSCAFLSQYTHHHLVAFLLTFFSYVLLHASRKTFSNVKVSISAQWTPSVQNASSPAFSPGETWEENKLFADNGEATLFLGALDTIFLFSYAVGLYISGVIGDRLNLRYVLSAGLCGSAVVEFLFGTLTEWLHFYNVYFYCSLWVLNGLLQSAVWPCVVAVMGNWFGKSGRGFVFGLWSACASVGNILGAFLASSVLKYGYEYAFLVTSVVQFAGGVVVFFGLLTSPKEVGLCDGFATGLITVERDPDSQQPLMSDDEEPDEDVVCDGGYYSIQQRDEEPVSQTKAISFFQAFCLPGVLPYSLSYACLKLVNYSFFFWLPFYLSNNFSWKEAQADRLSVWYDVGGIIGGTVQGLISDFLGKRAPVLSVSLLLAMCALVGYSHSPNDQAINGVLLAVTGFLIGGPSNMISSAISADLGRQEALQGSQEALATVTGIVDGTGSIGAAGGQYLVSLIESKLGWMWVFYFFILMTGSSIVFIIPLIISEVRSMCRDRQARTHQL
;
A
#
# COMPACT_ATOMS: atom_id res chain seq x y z
N MET A 1 -22.46 20.47 16.96
CA MET A 1 -21.46 19.43 16.70
C MET A 1 -21.22 19.17 15.19
N TRP A 2 -21.83 19.92 14.27
CA TRP A 2 -21.75 19.72 12.80
C TRP A 2 -21.20 20.91 11.97
N PRO A 3 -20.75 22.05 12.54
CA PRO A 3 -20.18 23.13 11.72
C PRO A 3 -18.76 22.88 11.23
N HIS A 4 -17.97 22.01 11.92
CA HIS A 4 -16.58 21.74 11.54
C HIS A 4 -16.44 20.82 10.32
N SER A 5 -17.44 19.98 10.02
CA SER A 5 -17.38 19.05 8.89
C SER A 5 -17.52 19.75 7.53
N CYS A 6 -18.31 20.83 7.44
CA CYS A 6 -18.44 21.60 6.20
C CYS A 6 -17.18 22.44 5.92
N ALA A 7 -16.53 22.97 6.96
CA ALA A 7 -15.28 23.71 6.82
C ALA A 7 -14.10 22.81 6.37
N PHE A 8 -14.10 21.54 6.78
CA PHE A 8 -13.10 20.55 6.38
C PHE A 8 -13.17 20.23 4.87
N LEU A 9 -14.38 20.05 4.33
CA LEU A 9 -14.58 19.75 2.91
C LEU A 9 -14.36 20.96 2.01
N SER A 10 -14.56 22.19 2.50
CA SER A 10 -14.35 23.43 1.73
C SER A 10 -12.87 23.73 1.43
N GLN A 11 -11.94 23.04 2.11
CA GLN A 11 -10.49 23.19 1.89
C GLN A 11 -9.97 22.42 0.66
N TYR A 12 -10.77 21.49 0.10
CA TYR A 12 -10.34 20.63 -1.01
C TYR A 12 -10.88 21.14 -2.34
N THR A 13 -9.98 21.37 -3.29
CA THR A 13 -10.30 21.75 -4.67
C THR A 13 -10.56 20.49 -5.52
N HIS A 14 -11.10 20.68 -6.72
CA HIS A 14 -11.27 19.59 -7.68
C HIS A 14 -9.95 18.89 -8.03
N HIS A 15 -8.81 19.58 -7.97
CA HIS A 15 -7.49 18.99 -8.18
C HIS A 15 -7.12 17.96 -7.10
N HIS A 16 -7.48 18.22 -5.84
CA HIS A 16 -7.31 17.23 -4.77
C HIS A 16 -8.10 15.95 -5.05
N LEU A 17 -9.34 16.10 -5.52
CA LEU A 17 -10.17 14.95 -5.89
C LEU A 17 -9.57 14.18 -7.07
N VAL A 18 -9.07 14.86 -8.09
CA VAL A 18 -8.42 14.22 -9.25
C VAL A 18 -7.15 13.47 -8.82
N ALA A 19 -6.30 14.09 -8.01
CA ALA A 19 -5.10 13.44 -7.49
C ALA A 19 -5.45 12.21 -6.64
N PHE A 20 -6.46 12.32 -5.77
CA PHE A 20 -6.98 11.20 -4.98
C PHE A 20 -7.47 10.05 -5.87
N LEU A 21 -8.32 10.32 -6.84
CA LEU A 21 -8.90 9.29 -7.70
C LEU A 21 -7.84 8.63 -8.61
N LEU A 22 -6.96 9.42 -9.22
CA LEU A 22 -5.93 8.86 -10.10
C LEU A 22 -4.95 7.98 -9.33
N THR A 23 -4.50 8.39 -8.15
CA THR A 23 -3.62 7.57 -7.32
C THR A 23 -4.36 6.34 -6.76
N PHE A 24 -5.62 6.49 -6.34
CA PHE A 24 -6.47 5.40 -5.87
C PHE A 24 -6.64 4.32 -6.96
N PHE A 25 -7.08 4.71 -8.15
CA PHE A 25 -7.31 3.76 -9.24
C PHE A 25 -6.02 3.19 -9.80
N SER A 26 -4.91 3.93 -9.80
CA SER A 26 -3.60 3.38 -10.17
C SER A 26 -3.24 2.17 -9.31
N TYR A 27 -3.44 2.26 -8.01
CA TYR A 27 -3.13 1.17 -7.10
C TYR A 27 -4.18 0.06 -7.12
N VAL A 28 -5.45 0.40 -7.34
CA VAL A 28 -6.54 -0.58 -7.60
C VAL A 28 -6.18 -1.48 -8.78
N LEU A 29 -5.76 -0.89 -9.91
CA LEU A 29 -5.41 -1.64 -11.11
C LEU A 29 -4.19 -2.54 -10.89
N LEU A 30 -3.17 -2.05 -10.17
CA LEU A 30 -2.00 -2.84 -9.82
C LEU A 30 -2.37 -4.05 -8.94
N HIS A 31 -3.22 -3.84 -7.94
CA HIS A 31 -3.68 -4.94 -7.08
C HIS A 31 -4.61 -5.91 -7.82
N ALA A 32 -5.42 -5.42 -8.76
CA ALA A 32 -6.26 -6.26 -9.60
C ALA A 32 -5.42 -7.23 -10.43
N SER A 33 -4.35 -6.75 -11.06
CA SER A 33 -3.45 -7.59 -11.84
C SER A 33 -2.69 -8.60 -10.97
N ARG A 34 -2.18 -8.17 -9.81
CA ARG A 34 -1.54 -9.06 -8.83
C ARG A 34 -2.47 -10.17 -8.35
N LYS A 35 -3.74 -9.86 -8.10
CA LYS A 35 -4.74 -10.83 -7.67
C LYS A 35 -5.11 -11.81 -8.78
N THR A 36 -5.01 -11.41 -10.05
CA THR A 36 -5.28 -12.27 -11.21
C THR A 36 -4.42 -13.53 -11.17
N PHE A 37 -3.12 -13.40 -10.95
CA PHE A 37 -2.23 -14.57 -10.84
C PHE A 37 -2.69 -15.54 -9.74
N SER A 38 -3.08 -15.03 -8.58
CA SER A 38 -3.61 -15.84 -7.48
C SER A 38 -4.88 -16.62 -7.89
N ASN A 39 -5.78 -15.98 -8.63
CA ASN A 39 -7.07 -16.56 -9.01
C ASN A 39 -6.97 -17.63 -10.11
N VAL A 40 -5.92 -17.59 -10.95
CA VAL A 40 -5.76 -18.49 -12.10
C VAL A 40 -4.78 -19.62 -11.85
N LYS A 41 -4.20 -19.74 -10.66
CA LYS A 41 -3.19 -20.75 -10.33
C LYS A 41 -3.65 -22.19 -10.60
N VAL A 42 -4.89 -22.50 -10.26
CA VAL A 42 -5.47 -23.84 -10.49
C VAL A 42 -5.55 -24.14 -11.98
N SER A 43 -6.01 -23.17 -12.78
CA SER A 43 -6.10 -23.30 -14.23
C SER A 43 -4.73 -23.43 -14.88
N ILE A 44 -3.75 -22.62 -14.47
CA ILE A 44 -2.36 -22.71 -14.95
C ILE A 44 -1.75 -24.07 -14.58
N SER A 45 -1.91 -24.51 -13.34
CA SER A 45 -1.38 -25.80 -12.89
C SER A 45 -1.95 -26.97 -13.70
N ALA A 46 -3.25 -26.94 -13.97
CA ALA A 46 -3.91 -27.95 -14.82
C ALA A 46 -3.40 -27.93 -16.27
N GLN A 47 -3.08 -26.74 -16.81
CA GLN A 47 -2.58 -26.57 -18.17
C GLN A 47 -1.13 -27.05 -18.32
N TRP A 48 -0.28 -26.83 -17.30
CA TRP A 48 1.15 -27.17 -17.32
C TRP A 48 1.46 -28.61 -16.94
N THR A 49 0.46 -29.43 -16.63
CA THR A 49 0.61 -30.83 -16.27
C THR A 49 -0.09 -31.73 -17.27
N PRO A 50 0.39 -32.99 -17.48
CA PRO A 50 -0.25 -33.92 -18.38
C PRO A 50 -1.69 -34.23 -17.95
N SER A 51 -2.62 -34.27 -18.91
CA SER A 51 -3.94 -34.80 -18.61
C SER A 51 -3.86 -36.28 -18.23
N VAL A 52 -4.75 -36.72 -17.33
CA VAL A 52 -4.78 -38.11 -16.81
C VAL A 52 -4.81 -39.16 -17.92
N GLN A 53 -5.30 -38.81 -19.13
CA GLN A 53 -5.35 -39.69 -20.29
C GLN A 53 -4.00 -39.90 -21.00
N ASN A 54 -3.02 -39.02 -20.77
CA ASN A 54 -1.69 -39.04 -21.41
C ASN A 54 -0.55 -39.22 -20.44
N ALA A 55 -0.77 -39.85 -19.29
CA ALA A 55 0.22 -40.03 -18.23
C ALA A 55 1.50 -40.84 -18.62
N SER A 56 1.57 -41.35 -19.85
CA SER A 56 2.74 -42.11 -20.34
C SER A 56 3.80 -41.24 -21.06
N SER A 57 3.54 -39.96 -21.26
CA SER A 57 4.53 -39.06 -21.88
C SER A 57 5.45 -38.47 -20.82
N PRO A 58 6.78 -38.45 -21.00
CA PRO A 58 7.70 -37.84 -20.06
C PRO A 58 7.47 -36.32 -19.98
N ALA A 59 7.61 -35.77 -18.76
CA ALA A 59 7.63 -34.33 -18.57
C ALA A 59 8.85 -33.69 -19.28
N PHE A 60 8.66 -32.50 -19.83
CA PHE A 60 9.77 -31.75 -20.44
C PHE A 60 10.81 -31.32 -19.42
N SER A 61 12.06 -31.25 -19.85
CA SER A 61 13.11 -30.60 -19.04
C SER A 61 12.79 -29.11 -18.87
N PRO A 62 13.15 -28.49 -17.75
CA PRO A 62 12.80 -27.07 -17.47
C PRO A 62 13.29 -26.04 -18.49
N GLY A 63 14.19 -26.41 -19.40
CA GLY A 63 14.69 -25.53 -20.46
C GLY A 63 14.09 -25.80 -21.85
N GLU A 64 13.26 -26.83 -21.97
CA GLU A 64 12.67 -27.21 -23.26
C GLU A 64 11.35 -26.49 -23.50
N THR A 65 11.19 -26.03 -24.72
CA THR A 65 10.00 -25.34 -25.20
C THR A 65 9.31 -26.22 -26.26
N TRP A 66 8.01 -26.04 -26.42
CA TRP A 66 7.22 -26.45 -27.59
C TRP A 66 6.27 -27.63 -27.44
N GLU A 67 5.14 -27.45 -28.00
CA GLU A 67 4.11 -28.35 -28.52
C GLU A 67 3.10 -28.92 -27.52
N GLU A 68 3.45 -29.19 -26.28
CA GLU A 68 2.49 -29.64 -25.30
C GLU A 68 2.75 -28.98 -23.94
N ASN A 69 1.70 -28.59 -23.22
CA ASN A 69 1.70 -27.86 -21.96
C ASN A 69 2.22 -28.68 -20.77
N LYS A 70 3.21 -29.56 -20.96
CA LYS A 70 3.70 -30.53 -19.95
C LYS A 70 5.00 -30.06 -19.32
N LEU A 71 4.95 -28.88 -18.69
CA LEU A 71 6.15 -28.32 -18.06
C LEU A 71 6.56 -29.09 -16.80
N PHE A 72 5.60 -29.71 -16.11
CA PHE A 72 5.79 -30.44 -14.86
C PHE A 72 5.16 -31.85 -14.94
N ALA A 73 5.74 -32.81 -14.18
CA ALA A 73 5.30 -34.19 -14.17
C ALA A 73 3.91 -34.36 -13.52
N ASP A 74 3.64 -33.58 -12.48
CA ASP A 74 2.39 -33.63 -11.73
C ASP A 74 1.94 -32.25 -11.24
N ASN A 75 0.71 -32.18 -10.75
CA ASN A 75 0.10 -30.96 -10.23
C ASN A 75 0.82 -30.42 -8.96
N GLY A 76 1.46 -31.30 -8.18
CA GLY A 76 2.20 -30.90 -6.99
C GLY A 76 3.44 -30.10 -7.35
N GLU A 77 4.21 -30.55 -8.35
CA GLU A 77 5.38 -29.80 -8.85
C GLU A 77 4.98 -28.45 -9.45
N ALA A 78 3.90 -28.42 -10.23
CA ALA A 78 3.38 -27.17 -10.78
C ALA A 78 2.97 -26.19 -9.67
N THR A 79 2.28 -26.65 -8.64
CA THR A 79 1.85 -25.86 -7.50
C THR A 79 3.03 -25.31 -6.70
N LEU A 80 4.09 -26.14 -6.48
CA LEU A 80 5.32 -25.70 -5.85
C LEU A 80 6.02 -24.59 -6.66
N PHE A 81 6.05 -24.73 -7.99
CA PHE A 81 6.63 -23.70 -8.86
C PHE A 81 5.84 -22.40 -8.84
N LEU A 82 4.50 -22.46 -8.84
CA LEU A 82 3.66 -21.27 -8.71
C LEU A 82 3.86 -20.58 -7.36
N GLY A 83 4.05 -21.35 -6.27
CA GLY A 83 4.43 -20.80 -4.96
C GLY A 83 5.84 -20.17 -4.95
N ALA A 84 6.79 -20.77 -5.69
CA ALA A 84 8.12 -20.20 -5.86
C ALA A 84 8.07 -18.86 -6.62
N LEU A 85 7.20 -18.73 -7.63
CA LEU A 85 6.97 -17.46 -8.32
C LEU A 85 6.43 -16.38 -7.39
N ASP A 86 5.51 -16.70 -6.47
CA ASP A 86 5.05 -15.73 -5.45
C ASP A 86 6.20 -15.25 -4.57
N THR A 87 7.06 -16.16 -4.12
CA THR A 87 8.23 -15.83 -3.30
C THR A 87 9.22 -14.95 -4.06
N ILE A 88 9.53 -15.30 -5.31
CA ILE A 88 10.39 -14.53 -6.21
C ILE A 88 9.83 -13.11 -6.40
N PHE A 89 8.53 -13.02 -6.67
CA PHE A 89 7.84 -11.75 -6.82
C PHE A 89 7.95 -10.89 -5.56
N LEU A 90 7.59 -11.42 -4.39
CA LEU A 90 7.61 -10.68 -3.13
C LEU A 90 9.02 -10.24 -2.74
N PHE A 91 10.02 -11.08 -2.99
CA PHE A 91 11.41 -10.73 -2.70
C PHE A 91 11.93 -9.63 -3.63
N SER A 92 11.72 -9.76 -4.94
CA SER A 92 12.11 -8.73 -5.91
C SER A 92 11.34 -7.42 -5.69
N TYR A 93 10.05 -7.51 -5.34
CA TYR A 93 9.24 -6.37 -4.95
C TYR A 93 9.81 -5.66 -3.71
N ALA A 94 10.22 -6.40 -2.68
CA ALA A 94 10.82 -5.84 -1.48
C ALA A 94 12.13 -5.09 -1.79
N VAL A 95 13.04 -5.72 -2.57
CA VAL A 95 14.28 -5.07 -3.03
C VAL A 95 13.96 -3.83 -3.87
N GLY A 96 13.01 -3.96 -4.78
CA GLY A 96 12.58 -2.88 -5.64
C GLY A 96 12.01 -1.69 -4.88
N LEU A 97 11.31 -1.87 -3.77
CA LEU A 97 10.76 -0.80 -2.93
C LEU A 97 11.87 0.11 -2.35
N TYR A 98 13.01 -0.45 -1.95
CA TYR A 98 14.14 0.37 -1.48
C TYR A 98 14.73 1.23 -2.60
N ILE A 99 14.81 0.68 -3.80
CA ILE A 99 15.35 1.37 -4.98
C ILE A 99 14.36 2.42 -5.47
N SER A 100 13.11 2.03 -5.63
CA SER A 100 12.05 2.89 -6.21
C SER A 100 11.68 4.06 -5.29
N GLY A 101 11.79 3.90 -3.97
CA GLY A 101 11.64 5.01 -3.02
C GLY A 101 12.65 6.12 -3.29
N VAL A 102 13.94 5.76 -3.43
CA VAL A 102 15.02 6.73 -3.76
C VAL A 102 14.84 7.34 -5.16
N ILE A 103 14.40 6.53 -6.11
CA ILE A 103 14.11 7.00 -7.48
C ILE A 103 12.93 7.98 -7.48
N GLY A 104 11.88 7.69 -6.72
CA GLY A 104 10.68 8.52 -6.63
C GLY A 104 10.94 9.91 -6.07
N ASP A 105 11.88 10.05 -5.12
CA ASP A 105 12.27 11.36 -4.56
C ASP A 105 13.23 12.15 -5.50
N ARG A 106 13.78 11.51 -6.52
CA ARG A 106 14.75 12.15 -7.44
C ARG A 106 14.20 12.42 -8.82
N LEU A 107 13.19 11.67 -9.23
CA LEU A 107 12.58 11.78 -10.56
C LEU A 107 11.13 12.27 -10.43
N ASN A 108 10.58 12.73 -11.53
CA ASN A 108 9.17 13.12 -11.56
C ASN A 108 8.27 11.90 -11.29
N LEU A 109 7.50 11.96 -10.21
CA LEU A 109 6.64 10.87 -9.72
C LEU A 109 5.66 10.38 -10.79
N ARG A 110 5.17 11.25 -11.67
CA ARG A 110 4.27 10.92 -12.79
C ARG A 110 4.90 9.91 -13.75
N TYR A 111 6.15 10.15 -14.12
CA TYR A 111 6.87 9.27 -15.08
C TYR A 111 7.20 7.92 -14.42
N VAL A 112 7.68 7.94 -13.18
CA VAL A 112 8.01 6.70 -12.43
C VAL A 112 6.77 5.84 -12.23
N LEU A 113 5.65 6.46 -11.83
CA LEU A 113 4.37 5.77 -11.63
C LEU A 113 3.83 5.16 -12.93
N SER A 114 3.80 5.95 -14.00
CA SER A 114 3.32 5.48 -15.31
C SER A 114 4.20 4.37 -15.87
N ALA A 115 5.53 4.49 -15.76
CA ALA A 115 6.46 3.46 -16.21
C ALA A 115 6.28 2.15 -15.41
N GLY A 116 6.07 2.24 -14.09
CA GLY A 116 5.78 1.08 -13.23
C GLY A 116 4.50 0.36 -13.65
N LEU A 117 3.41 1.11 -13.86
CA LEU A 117 2.11 0.57 -14.27
C LEU A 117 2.17 -0.05 -15.67
N CYS A 118 2.65 0.69 -16.66
CA CYS A 118 2.71 0.22 -18.05
C CYS A 118 3.70 -0.94 -18.21
N GLY A 119 4.88 -0.85 -17.57
CA GLY A 119 5.88 -1.90 -17.62
C GLY A 119 5.39 -3.21 -16.98
N SER A 120 4.78 -3.14 -15.81
CA SER A 120 4.17 -4.30 -15.16
C SER A 120 3.06 -4.93 -16.01
N ALA A 121 2.20 -4.11 -16.61
CA ALA A 121 1.14 -4.60 -17.51
C ALA A 121 1.72 -5.36 -18.72
N VAL A 122 2.80 -4.85 -19.31
CA VAL A 122 3.50 -5.55 -20.43
C VAL A 122 4.07 -6.88 -19.95
N VAL A 123 4.70 -6.92 -18.78
CA VAL A 123 5.27 -8.16 -18.24
C VAL A 123 4.19 -9.20 -17.97
N GLU A 124 3.04 -8.80 -17.43
CA GLU A 124 1.91 -9.70 -17.19
C GLU A 124 1.28 -10.22 -18.48
N PHE A 125 1.16 -9.35 -19.49
CA PHE A 125 0.73 -9.77 -20.83
C PHE A 125 1.71 -10.80 -21.43
N LEU A 126 3.01 -10.57 -21.31
CA LEU A 126 4.03 -11.51 -21.81
C LEU A 126 3.95 -12.85 -21.07
N PHE A 127 3.79 -12.81 -19.74
CA PHE A 127 3.77 -14.01 -18.90
C PHE A 127 2.55 -14.91 -19.15
N GLY A 128 1.36 -14.34 -19.16
CA GLY A 128 0.13 -15.13 -19.14
C GLY A 128 -0.56 -15.25 -20.49
N THR A 129 -0.44 -14.23 -21.35
CA THR A 129 -1.17 -14.19 -22.63
C THR A 129 -0.27 -14.57 -23.79
N LEU A 130 0.86 -13.90 -23.96
CA LEU A 130 1.72 -14.10 -25.13
C LEU A 130 2.38 -15.47 -25.09
N THR A 131 2.86 -15.94 -23.96
CA THR A 131 3.46 -17.26 -23.81
C THR A 131 2.47 -18.37 -24.16
N GLU A 132 1.20 -18.24 -23.73
CA GLU A 132 0.16 -19.20 -24.07
C GLU A 132 -0.18 -19.18 -25.56
N TRP A 133 -0.33 -18.01 -26.17
CA TRP A 133 -0.60 -17.90 -27.62
C TRP A 133 0.53 -18.42 -28.50
N LEU A 134 1.79 -18.32 -28.01
CA LEU A 134 2.96 -18.83 -28.74
C LEU A 134 3.31 -20.26 -28.35
N HIS A 135 2.59 -20.88 -27.42
CA HIS A 135 2.92 -22.19 -26.82
C HIS A 135 4.38 -22.25 -26.33
N PHE A 136 4.83 -21.16 -25.70
CA PHE A 136 6.18 -21.03 -25.19
C PHE A 136 6.23 -21.19 -23.68
N TYR A 137 6.69 -22.35 -23.21
CA TYR A 137 6.74 -22.72 -21.79
C TYR A 137 8.19 -22.91 -21.34
N ASN A 138 8.67 -21.97 -20.52
CA ASN A 138 10.05 -21.97 -20.02
C ASN A 138 10.13 -21.45 -18.59
N VAL A 139 10.61 -22.28 -17.65
CA VAL A 139 10.72 -21.96 -16.24
C VAL A 139 11.59 -20.73 -15.98
N TYR A 140 12.76 -20.64 -16.64
CA TYR A 140 13.69 -19.52 -16.44
C TYR A 140 13.12 -18.20 -16.97
N PHE A 141 12.39 -18.26 -18.08
CA PHE A 141 11.69 -17.09 -18.63
C PHE A 141 10.61 -16.60 -17.69
N TYR A 142 9.78 -17.50 -17.14
CA TYR A 142 8.75 -17.15 -16.17
C TYR A 142 9.34 -16.56 -14.89
N CYS A 143 10.40 -17.13 -14.33
CA CYS A 143 11.10 -16.57 -13.18
C CYS A 143 11.64 -15.16 -13.48
N SER A 144 12.26 -14.96 -14.65
CA SER A 144 12.79 -13.65 -15.06
C SER A 144 11.72 -12.60 -15.20
N LEU A 145 10.57 -12.95 -15.80
CA LEU A 145 9.42 -12.06 -15.88
C LEU A 145 8.86 -11.69 -14.50
N TRP A 146 8.81 -12.65 -13.56
CA TRP A 146 8.29 -12.39 -12.21
C TRP A 146 9.22 -11.55 -11.35
N VAL A 147 10.55 -11.70 -11.50
CA VAL A 147 11.54 -10.77 -10.93
C VAL A 147 11.31 -9.36 -11.47
N LEU A 148 11.19 -9.23 -12.80
CA LEU A 148 10.97 -7.92 -13.44
C LEU A 148 9.64 -7.31 -13.03
N ASN A 149 8.57 -8.12 -12.94
CA ASN A 149 7.26 -7.66 -12.48
C ASN A 149 7.32 -7.12 -11.05
N GLY A 150 7.97 -7.84 -10.13
CA GLY A 150 8.15 -7.38 -8.75
C GLY A 150 8.89 -6.04 -8.67
N LEU A 151 9.98 -5.88 -9.44
CA LEU A 151 10.74 -4.61 -9.50
C LEU A 151 9.90 -3.46 -10.06
N LEU A 152 9.14 -3.68 -11.14
CA LEU A 152 8.30 -2.63 -11.75
C LEU A 152 7.12 -2.24 -10.86
N GLN A 153 6.44 -3.22 -10.27
CA GLN A 153 5.32 -2.95 -9.36
C GLN A 153 5.76 -2.21 -8.09
N SER A 154 6.98 -2.43 -7.62
CA SER A 154 7.52 -1.77 -6.43
C SER A 154 7.62 -0.25 -6.58
N ALA A 155 7.73 0.28 -7.80
CA ALA A 155 7.80 1.71 -8.05
C ALA A 155 6.48 2.43 -7.76
N VAL A 156 5.36 1.73 -7.77
CA VAL A 156 4.03 2.36 -7.70
C VAL A 156 3.70 2.86 -6.30
N TRP A 157 3.85 2.02 -5.25
CA TRP A 157 3.40 2.38 -3.91
C TRP A 157 4.11 3.61 -3.32
N PRO A 158 5.45 3.71 -3.31
CA PRO A 158 6.12 4.90 -2.81
C PRO A 158 5.70 6.18 -3.55
N CYS A 159 5.53 6.09 -4.87
CA CYS A 159 5.14 7.24 -5.69
C CYS A 159 3.72 7.72 -5.40
N VAL A 160 2.73 6.82 -5.28
CA VAL A 160 1.35 7.23 -4.98
C VAL A 160 1.23 7.81 -3.57
N VAL A 161 1.95 7.26 -2.58
CA VAL A 161 2.01 7.83 -1.23
C VAL A 161 2.67 9.20 -1.24
N ALA A 162 3.73 9.39 -2.02
CA ALA A 162 4.39 10.69 -2.16
C ALA A 162 3.45 11.74 -2.79
N VAL A 163 2.76 11.40 -3.88
CA VAL A 163 1.76 12.29 -4.50
C VAL A 163 0.66 12.66 -3.51
N MET A 164 0.10 11.67 -2.82
CA MET A 164 -0.93 11.92 -1.79
C MET A 164 -0.40 12.80 -0.66
N GLY A 165 0.82 12.57 -0.20
CA GLY A 165 1.47 13.41 0.80
C GLY A 165 1.71 14.84 0.31
N ASN A 166 1.94 15.07 -1.00
CA ASN A 166 2.07 16.41 -1.57
C ASN A 166 0.75 17.17 -1.60
N TRP A 167 -0.35 16.49 -1.92
CA TRP A 167 -1.67 17.09 -2.04
C TRP A 167 -2.39 17.28 -0.71
N PHE A 168 -2.18 16.38 0.28
CA PHE A 168 -2.94 16.41 1.53
C PHE A 168 -2.04 16.78 2.71
N GLY A 169 -2.38 17.88 3.37
CA GLY A 169 -1.69 18.40 4.55
C GLY A 169 -1.74 17.44 5.75
N LYS A 170 -1.07 17.80 6.85
CA LYS A 170 -0.98 16.96 8.06
C LYS A 170 -2.34 16.79 8.75
N SER A 171 -3.16 17.83 8.76
CA SER A 171 -4.53 17.78 9.32
C SER A 171 -5.44 16.93 8.43
N GLY A 172 -6.13 15.95 9.00
CA GLY A 172 -7.03 15.04 8.28
C GLY A 172 -6.35 13.96 7.45
N ARG A 173 -5.02 13.92 7.42
CA ARG A 173 -4.26 12.94 6.62
C ARG A 173 -4.61 11.50 6.98
N GLY A 174 -4.78 11.18 8.27
CA GLY A 174 -5.10 9.85 8.72
C GLY A 174 -6.44 9.36 8.17
N PHE A 175 -7.47 10.21 8.16
CA PHE A 175 -8.76 9.89 7.57
C PHE A 175 -8.67 9.74 6.04
N VAL A 176 -8.09 10.72 5.34
CA VAL A 176 -7.95 10.69 3.89
C VAL A 176 -7.12 9.49 3.42
N PHE A 177 -5.98 9.23 4.05
CA PHE A 177 -5.13 8.09 3.73
C PHE A 177 -5.74 6.77 4.16
N GLY A 178 -6.49 6.74 5.28
CA GLY A 178 -7.23 5.57 5.71
C GLY A 178 -8.28 5.15 4.69
N LEU A 179 -9.07 6.10 4.19
CA LEU A 179 -10.03 5.87 3.10
C LEU A 179 -9.32 5.49 1.79
N TRP A 180 -8.26 6.22 1.45
CA TRP A 180 -7.50 5.96 0.23
C TRP A 180 -6.81 4.60 0.24
N SER A 181 -6.33 4.11 1.37
CA SER A 181 -5.68 2.79 1.50
C SER A 181 -6.62 1.60 1.21
N ALA A 182 -7.94 1.84 1.14
CA ALA A 182 -8.91 0.87 0.65
C ALA A 182 -8.63 0.43 -0.81
N CYS A 183 -7.84 1.19 -1.57
CA CYS A 183 -7.49 0.88 -2.96
C CYS A 183 -6.91 -0.54 -3.14
N ALA A 184 -6.12 -1.04 -2.19
CA ALA A 184 -5.58 -2.40 -2.25
C ALA A 184 -6.68 -3.46 -2.21
N SER A 185 -7.60 -3.37 -1.24
CA SER A 185 -8.72 -4.31 -1.10
C SER A 185 -9.73 -4.19 -2.24
N VAL A 186 -10.03 -2.97 -2.70
CA VAL A 186 -10.88 -2.75 -3.89
C VAL A 186 -10.22 -3.36 -5.12
N GLY A 187 -8.90 -3.25 -5.26
CA GLY A 187 -8.13 -3.87 -6.34
C GLY A 187 -8.22 -5.39 -6.31
N ASN A 188 -8.11 -6.01 -5.13
CA ASN A 188 -8.24 -7.46 -4.97
C ASN A 188 -9.63 -7.95 -5.42
N ILE A 189 -10.69 -7.24 -5.03
CA ILE A 189 -12.07 -7.57 -5.42
C ILE A 189 -12.26 -7.40 -6.93
N LEU A 190 -11.77 -6.28 -7.50
CA LEU A 190 -11.85 -6.02 -8.93
C LEU A 190 -11.09 -7.08 -9.74
N GLY A 191 -9.88 -7.46 -9.31
CA GLY A 191 -9.07 -8.49 -9.95
C GLY A 191 -9.76 -9.84 -9.97
N ALA A 192 -10.35 -10.25 -8.84
CA ALA A 192 -11.14 -11.48 -8.77
C ALA A 192 -12.34 -11.45 -9.71
N PHE A 193 -13.05 -10.33 -9.79
CA PHE A 193 -14.18 -10.16 -10.69
C PHE A 193 -13.76 -10.21 -12.18
N LEU A 194 -12.71 -9.46 -12.55
CA LEU A 194 -12.22 -9.43 -13.93
C LEU A 194 -11.72 -10.81 -14.37
N ALA A 195 -10.89 -11.46 -13.54
CA ALA A 195 -10.36 -12.78 -13.85
C ALA A 195 -11.50 -13.82 -14.01
N SER A 196 -12.41 -13.90 -13.02
CA SER A 196 -13.49 -14.89 -13.04
C SER A 196 -14.47 -14.72 -14.20
N SER A 197 -14.67 -13.48 -14.69
CA SER A 197 -15.59 -13.19 -15.80
C SER A 197 -15.14 -13.81 -17.14
N VAL A 198 -13.83 -13.93 -17.34
CA VAL A 198 -13.21 -14.40 -18.59
C VAL A 198 -12.54 -15.76 -18.49
N LEU A 199 -12.36 -16.29 -17.27
CA LEU A 199 -11.65 -17.56 -17.02
C LEU A 199 -12.23 -18.76 -17.79
N LYS A 200 -13.52 -18.73 -18.10
CA LYS A 200 -14.19 -19.76 -18.92
C LYS A 200 -13.65 -19.85 -20.36
N TYR A 201 -12.95 -18.84 -20.83
CA TYR A 201 -12.33 -18.83 -22.17
C TYR A 201 -10.86 -19.26 -22.14
N GLY A 202 -10.22 -19.26 -20.96
CA GLY A 202 -8.84 -19.59 -20.72
C GLY A 202 -8.21 -18.59 -19.75
N TYR A 203 -7.16 -19.00 -19.04
CA TYR A 203 -6.48 -18.12 -18.08
C TYR A 203 -5.70 -16.98 -18.78
N GLU A 204 -5.30 -17.17 -20.02
CA GLU A 204 -4.62 -16.17 -20.84
C GLU A 204 -5.48 -14.92 -21.06
N TYR A 205 -6.80 -15.08 -21.15
CA TYR A 205 -7.73 -13.95 -21.26
C TYR A 205 -7.88 -13.19 -19.95
N ALA A 206 -7.69 -13.82 -18.80
CA ALA A 206 -7.66 -13.13 -17.53
C ALA A 206 -6.45 -12.18 -17.45
N PHE A 207 -5.27 -12.66 -17.86
CA PHE A 207 -4.08 -11.80 -17.97
C PHE A 207 -4.24 -10.72 -19.04
N LEU A 208 -4.82 -11.04 -20.19
CA LEU A 208 -5.07 -10.07 -21.25
C LEU A 208 -5.93 -8.89 -20.76
N VAL A 209 -7.07 -9.18 -20.16
CA VAL A 209 -8.01 -8.14 -19.70
C VAL A 209 -7.37 -7.28 -18.62
N THR A 210 -6.75 -7.88 -17.62
CA THR A 210 -6.15 -7.12 -16.51
C THR A 210 -4.94 -6.31 -16.97
N SER A 211 -4.08 -6.85 -17.83
CA SER A 211 -2.94 -6.12 -18.37
C SER A 211 -3.34 -4.94 -19.27
N VAL A 212 -4.35 -5.12 -20.14
CA VAL A 212 -4.85 -4.03 -20.99
C VAL A 212 -5.46 -2.90 -20.14
N VAL A 213 -6.27 -3.24 -19.14
CA VAL A 213 -6.89 -2.23 -18.26
C VAL A 213 -5.82 -1.52 -17.43
N GLN A 214 -4.83 -2.23 -16.91
CA GLN A 214 -3.72 -1.63 -16.17
C GLN A 214 -2.85 -0.72 -17.07
N PHE A 215 -2.53 -1.16 -18.29
CA PHE A 215 -1.77 -0.37 -19.26
C PHE A 215 -2.51 0.94 -19.58
N ALA A 216 -3.80 0.86 -19.88
CA ALA A 216 -4.64 2.03 -20.13
C ALA A 216 -4.65 2.99 -18.91
N GLY A 217 -4.74 2.45 -17.69
CA GLY A 217 -4.61 3.23 -16.46
C GLY A 217 -3.26 3.95 -16.34
N GLY A 218 -2.16 3.28 -16.69
CA GLY A 218 -0.82 3.88 -16.73
C GLY A 218 -0.70 5.04 -17.72
N VAL A 219 -1.34 4.92 -18.89
CA VAL A 219 -1.42 5.99 -19.89
C VAL A 219 -2.25 7.18 -19.38
N VAL A 220 -3.38 6.93 -18.74
CA VAL A 220 -4.21 7.98 -18.12
C VAL A 220 -3.43 8.74 -17.04
N VAL A 221 -2.67 8.04 -16.22
CA VAL A 221 -1.81 8.66 -15.20
C VAL A 221 -0.72 9.52 -15.83
N PHE A 222 -0.12 9.06 -16.90
CA PHE A 222 0.93 9.80 -17.62
C PHE A 222 0.46 11.18 -18.08
N PHE A 223 -0.77 11.28 -18.59
CA PHE A 223 -1.30 12.53 -19.09
C PHE A 223 -2.07 13.36 -18.05
N GLY A 224 -2.69 12.71 -17.05
CA GLY A 224 -3.66 13.34 -16.17
C GLY A 224 -3.17 13.63 -14.75
N LEU A 225 -2.08 13.01 -14.28
CA LEU A 225 -1.65 13.15 -12.89
C LEU A 225 -0.81 14.42 -12.69
N LEU A 226 -1.27 15.26 -11.76
CA LEU A 226 -0.51 16.37 -11.19
C LEU A 226 0.15 15.88 -9.89
N THR A 227 1.46 16.01 -9.77
CA THR A 227 2.22 15.44 -8.66
C THR A 227 2.23 16.30 -7.41
N SER A 228 1.98 17.60 -7.57
CA SER A 228 1.91 18.56 -6.46
C SER A 228 1.01 19.74 -6.77
N PRO A 229 0.48 20.46 -5.75
CA PRO A 229 -0.29 21.67 -5.91
C PRO A 229 0.45 22.80 -6.64
N LYS A 230 1.78 22.83 -6.54
CA LYS A 230 2.63 23.84 -7.19
C LYS A 230 2.50 23.84 -8.72
N GLU A 231 2.23 22.66 -9.33
CA GLU A 231 2.06 22.57 -10.79
C GLU A 231 0.86 23.36 -11.32
N VAL A 232 -0.07 23.73 -10.43
CA VAL A 232 -1.28 24.52 -10.76
C VAL A 232 -1.32 25.86 -10.01
N GLY A 233 -0.18 26.33 -9.47
CA GLY A 233 -0.09 27.60 -8.77
C GLY A 233 -0.79 27.64 -7.40
N LEU A 234 -1.10 26.47 -6.81
CA LEU A 234 -1.67 26.37 -5.47
C LEU A 234 -0.56 26.25 -4.42
N CYS A 235 -0.77 26.88 -3.24
CA CYS A 235 0.16 26.73 -2.12
C CYS A 235 0.20 25.29 -1.62
N ASP A 236 1.36 24.82 -1.17
CA ASP A 236 1.50 23.48 -0.57
C ASP A 236 0.55 23.32 0.61
N GLY A 237 -0.22 22.24 0.64
CA GLY A 237 -1.12 21.92 1.76
C GLY A 237 -0.43 21.80 3.13
N PHE A 238 0.90 21.85 3.15
CA PHE A 238 1.72 21.89 4.36
C PHE A 238 1.87 23.34 4.91
N ALA A 239 1.79 24.35 4.05
CA ALA A 239 1.99 25.76 4.44
C ALA A 239 0.74 26.39 5.10
N THR A 240 -0.46 25.84 4.85
CA THR A 240 -1.73 26.39 5.36
C THR A 240 -1.92 26.23 6.88
N GLY A 241 -1.09 25.45 7.55
CA GLY A 241 -1.15 25.26 9.03
C GLY A 241 -0.31 26.24 9.86
N LEU A 242 0.47 27.14 9.22
CA LEU A 242 1.49 27.94 9.91
C LEU A 242 1.31 29.47 9.79
N ILE A 243 0.23 29.95 9.18
CA ILE A 243 -0.04 31.41 9.13
C ILE A 243 -1.31 31.73 9.93
N THR A 244 -1.24 31.59 11.24
CA THR A 244 -1.99 32.48 12.12
C THR A 244 -1.17 33.75 12.24
N VAL A 245 -1.46 34.72 11.39
CA VAL A 245 -0.98 36.10 11.63
C VAL A 245 -1.73 36.60 12.84
N GLU A 246 -1.07 36.67 14.01
CA GLU A 246 -1.50 37.56 15.08
C GLU A 246 -1.51 38.98 14.51
N ARG A 247 -2.69 39.51 14.29
CA ARG A 247 -2.87 40.93 14.01
C ARG A 247 -2.53 41.70 15.29
N ASP A 248 -1.44 42.42 15.26
CA ASP A 248 -1.19 43.48 16.23
C ASP A 248 -2.22 44.61 15.96
N PRO A 249 -3.11 44.95 16.93
CA PRO A 249 -4.15 45.94 16.74
C PRO A 249 -3.69 47.40 16.57
N ASP A 250 -2.39 47.69 16.79
CA ASP A 250 -1.89 49.08 16.95
C ASP A 250 -1.07 49.63 15.77
N SER A 251 -0.95 48.95 14.64
CA SER A 251 -0.24 49.52 13.48
C SER A 251 -1.19 50.26 12.53
N GLN A 252 -1.64 51.46 12.91
CA GLN A 252 -2.13 52.45 11.97
C GLN A 252 -0.99 53.30 11.43
N GLN A 253 -0.50 53.02 10.25
CA GLN A 253 0.21 53.99 9.41
C GLN A 253 -0.22 53.81 7.94
N PRO A 254 -0.71 54.94 7.30
CA PRO A 254 -1.02 54.92 5.86
C PRO A 254 0.29 55.20 5.11
N LEU A 255 0.68 54.29 4.23
CA LEU A 255 1.68 54.55 3.20
C LEU A 255 0.99 54.91 1.89
N MET A 256 1.00 56.19 1.59
CA MET A 256 0.89 56.69 0.22
C MET A 256 2.30 56.81 -0.34
N SER A 257 2.58 56.17 -1.46
CA SER A 257 3.51 56.65 -2.47
C SER A 257 3.13 55.99 -3.81
N ASP A 258 2.91 56.86 -4.78
CA ASP A 258 2.61 56.56 -6.17
C ASP A 258 3.80 55.99 -6.91
N ASP A 259 3.50 55.29 -8.02
CA ASP A 259 4.38 54.87 -9.11
C ASP A 259 5.24 53.61 -8.87
N GLU A 260 4.63 52.44 -9.21
CA GLU A 260 5.33 51.35 -9.92
C GLU A 260 4.29 50.31 -10.45
N GLU A 261 4.57 49.76 -11.66
CA GLU A 261 3.70 48.87 -12.44
C GLU A 261 3.46 47.53 -11.72
N PRO A 262 2.31 46.83 -11.98
CA PRO A 262 1.94 45.66 -11.20
C PRO A 262 2.73 44.40 -11.61
N ASP A 263 3.51 43.86 -10.68
CA ASP A 263 4.06 42.51 -10.76
C ASP A 263 2.97 41.44 -10.52
N GLU A 264 3.08 40.31 -11.18
CA GLU A 264 2.10 39.22 -11.19
C GLU A 264 1.74 38.72 -9.78
N ASP A 265 0.51 38.97 -9.35
CA ASP A 265 -0.05 38.55 -8.07
C ASP A 265 -0.34 37.03 -8.05
N VAL A 266 0.24 36.31 -7.13
CA VAL A 266 -0.10 34.90 -6.84
C VAL A 266 -1.29 34.88 -5.87
N VAL A 267 -2.44 34.44 -6.37
CA VAL A 267 -3.68 34.30 -5.59
C VAL A 267 -3.64 32.98 -4.79
N CYS A 268 -3.45 33.09 -3.49
CA CYS A 268 -3.74 32.01 -2.55
C CYS A 268 -5.10 32.26 -1.90
N ASP A 269 -6.00 31.30 -1.99
CA ASP A 269 -7.40 31.24 -1.58
C ASP A 269 -7.83 32.32 -0.55
N GLY A 270 -8.49 33.36 -1.01
CA GLY A 270 -9.24 34.35 -0.22
C GLY A 270 -8.53 35.63 0.18
N GLY A 271 -7.32 35.93 -0.26
CA GLY A 271 -6.66 37.20 0.06
C GLY A 271 -5.46 37.50 -0.83
N TYR A 272 -5.34 38.75 -1.25
CA TYR A 272 -4.16 39.26 -1.93
C TYR A 272 -3.04 39.52 -0.90
N TYR A 273 -1.88 38.98 -1.15
CA TYR A 273 -0.67 39.28 -0.37
C TYR A 273 0.43 39.76 -1.30
N SER A 274 0.90 41.00 -1.10
CA SER A 274 2.12 41.49 -1.76
C SER A 274 3.34 40.79 -1.16
N ILE A 275 4.10 40.07 -1.97
CA ILE A 275 5.37 39.51 -1.60
C ILE A 275 6.43 40.60 -1.81
N GLN A 276 6.96 41.19 -0.72
CA GLN A 276 8.20 41.95 -0.82
C GLN A 276 9.30 41.01 -1.32
N GLN A 277 9.88 41.33 -2.49
CA GLN A 277 11.11 40.71 -2.95
C GLN A 277 12.18 40.83 -1.87
N ARG A 278 12.45 39.75 -1.20
CA ARG A 278 13.72 39.55 -0.50
C ARG A 278 14.67 39.01 -1.57
N ASP A 279 15.82 39.68 -1.71
CA ASP A 279 16.89 39.32 -2.64
C ASP A 279 16.99 37.82 -2.81
N GLU A 280 16.91 37.35 -4.06
CA GLU A 280 17.03 35.97 -4.46
C GLU A 280 18.40 35.42 -4.02
N GLU A 281 18.47 34.86 -2.81
CA GLU A 281 19.45 33.79 -2.63
C GLU A 281 19.07 32.67 -3.61
N PRO A 282 20.06 32.11 -4.36
CA PRO A 282 19.79 31.10 -5.36
C PRO A 282 19.00 29.97 -4.70
N VAL A 283 17.82 29.68 -5.24
CA VAL A 283 16.94 28.61 -4.81
C VAL A 283 17.81 27.36 -4.66
N SER A 284 18.18 27.06 -3.42
CA SER A 284 18.94 25.87 -3.06
C SER A 284 18.12 24.71 -3.60
N GLN A 285 18.61 24.06 -4.67
CA GLN A 285 18.00 22.85 -5.19
C GLN A 285 17.80 21.91 -4.01
N THR A 286 16.54 21.65 -3.67
CA THR A 286 16.16 20.75 -2.58
C THR A 286 16.80 19.39 -2.87
N LYS A 287 17.85 19.08 -2.10
CA LYS A 287 18.66 17.89 -2.35
C LYS A 287 17.93 16.68 -1.78
N ALA A 288 17.63 15.68 -2.62
CA ALA A 288 17.04 14.43 -2.17
C ALA A 288 17.87 13.82 -1.04
N ILE A 289 17.19 13.34 0.01
CA ILE A 289 17.85 12.70 1.14
C ILE A 289 18.55 11.39 0.71
N SER A 290 19.68 11.08 1.34
CA SER A 290 20.32 9.77 1.14
C SER A 290 19.48 8.65 1.81
N PHE A 291 19.49 7.46 1.22
CA PHE A 291 18.82 6.27 1.78
C PHE A 291 19.20 6.03 3.26
N PHE A 292 20.49 6.09 3.60
CA PHE A 292 20.95 5.88 4.97
C PHE A 292 20.51 7.00 5.92
N GLN A 293 20.43 8.24 5.46
CA GLN A 293 19.89 9.34 6.25
C GLN A 293 18.40 9.16 6.50
N ALA A 294 17.63 8.75 5.49
CA ALA A 294 16.20 8.44 5.63
C ALA A 294 15.96 7.28 6.61
N PHE A 295 16.78 6.24 6.56
CA PHE A 295 16.70 5.10 7.47
C PHE A 295 16.97 5.49 8.94
N CYS A 296 17.84 6.47 9.17
CA CYS A 296 18.18 6.98 10.50
C CYS A 296 17.19 8.03 11.05
N LEU A 297 16.18 8.43 10.26
CA LEU A 297 15.18 9.39 10.74
C LEU A 297 14.40 8.84 11.94
N PRO A 298 14.05 9.70 12.91
CA PRO A 298 13.28 9.29 14.07
C PRO A 298 11.98 8.58 13.69
N GLY A 299 11.77 7.40 14.24
CA GLY A 299 10.56 6.59 14.02
C GLY A 299 10.60 5.69 12.78
N VAL A 300 11.45 5.91 11.77
CA VAL A 300 11.50 5.08 10.56
C VAL A 300 11.84 3.64 10.89
N LEU A 301 12.93 3.39 11.61
CA LEU A 301 13.32 2.02 11.95
C LEU A 301 12.31 1.29 12.84
N PRO A 302 11.79 1.86 13.94
CA PRO A 302 10.76 1.21 14.75
C PRO A 302 9.50 0.87 13.98
N TYR A 303 8.96 1.79 13.17
CA TYR A 303 7.78 1.50 12.37
C TYR A 303 8.05 0.48 11.26
N SER A 304 9.23 0.49 10.63
CA SER A 304 9.62 -0.49 9.62
C SER A 304 9.67 -1.90 10.19
N LEU A 305 10.28 -2.10 11.36
CA LEU A 305 10.35 -3.40 12.04
C LEU A 305 8.97 -3.86 12.54
N SER A 306 8.19 -2.95 13.10
CA SER A 306 6.80 -3.21 13.46
C SER A 306 5.99 -3.68 12.26
N TYR A 307 6.16 -3.00 11.13
CA TYR A 307 5.45 -3.31 9.90
C TYR A 307 5.91 -4.64 9.29
N ALA A 308 7.19 -5.01 9.41
CA ALA A 308 7.67 -6.33 8.97
C ALA A 308 6.89 -7.46 9.65
N CYS A 309 6.68 -7.35 10.96
CA CYS A 309 5.89 -8.31 11.73
C CYS A 309 4.40 -8.26 11.38
N LEU A 310 3.83 -7.08 11.26
CA LEU A 310 2.39 -6.90 10.99
C LEU A 310 2.02 -7.28 9.56
N LYS A 311 2.83 -6.86 8.57
CA LYS A 311 2.61 -7.20 7.16
C LYS A 311 2.72 -8.70 6.91
N LEU A 312 3.60 -9.39 7.63
CA LEU A 312 3.67 -10.85 7.62
C LEU A 312 2.30 -11.45 7.96
N VAL A 313 1.68 -11.05 9.06
CA VAL A 313 0.37 -11.56 9.47
C VAL A 313 -0.72 -11.18 8.46
N ASN A 314 -0.77 -9.92 8.04
CA ASN A 314 -1.76 -9.42 7.08
C ASN A 314 -1.70 -10.14 5.74
N TYR A 315 -0.49 -10.35 5.19
CA TYR A 315 -0.29 -11.05 3.92
C TYR A 315 -0.50 -12.56 4.04
N SER A 316 -0.28 -13.13 5.22
CA SER A 316 -0.62 -14.53 5.46
C SER A 316 -2.14 -14.75 5.40
N PHE A 317 -2.94 -13.84 5.95
CA PHE A 317 -4.39 -13.87 5.73
C PHE A 317 -4.74 -13.72 4.24
N PHE A 318 -4.06 -12.83 3.53
CA PHE A 318 -4.31 -12.64 2.09
C PHE A 318 -4.08 -13.91 1.27
N PHE A 319 -2.98 -14.64 1.52
CA PHE A 319 -2.58 -15.80 0.71
C PHE A 319 -3.18 -17.12 1.19
N TRP A 320 -3.35 -17.30 2.50
CA TRP A 320 -3.64 -18.58 3.12
C TRP A 320 -5.08 -18.69 3.67
N LEU A 321 -5.80 -17.59 3.82
CA LEU A 321 -7.14 -17.62 4.41
C LEU A 321 -8.13 -18.52 3.65
N PRO A 322 -8.28 -18.44 2.31
CA PRO A 322 -9.16 -19.35 1.59
C PRO A 322 -8.77 -20.83 1.79
N PHE A 323 -7.48 -21.12 1.73
CA PHE A 323 -6.94 -22.46 1.96
C PHE A 323 -7.24 -22.96 3.38
N TYR A 324 -7.03 -22.13 4.39
CA TYR A 324 -7.39 -22.45 5.78
C TYR A 324 -8.88 -22.76 5.93
N LEU A 325 -9.75 -21.92 5.37
CA LEU A 325 -11.20 -22.10 5.45
C LEU A 325 -11.65 -23.40 4.77
N SER A 326 -11.09 -23.72 3.62
CA SER A 326 -11.39 -24.95 2.90
C SER A 326 -10.90 -26.19 3.65
N ASN A 327 -9.66 -26.19 4.14
CA ASN A 327 -9.07 -27.34 4.80
C ASN A 327 -9.62 -27.56 6.22
N ASN A 328 -9.77 -26.48 7.01
CA ASN A 328 -10.16 -26.61 8.41
C ASN A 328 -11.65 -26.86 8.59
N PHE A 329 -12.50 -26.28 7.72
CA PHE A 329 -13.95 -26.39 7.80
C PHE A 329 -14.58 -27.26 6.70
N SER A 330 -13.76 -27.78 5.78
CA SER A 330 -14.21 -28.57 4.62
C SER A 330 -15.22 -27.85 3.74
N TRP A 331 -15.09 -26.53 3.63
CA TRP A 331 -15.96 -25.70 2.78
C TRP A 331 -15.46 -25.75 1.34
N LYS A 332 -16.41 -25.61 0.39
CA LYS A 332 -16.06 -25.48 -1.03
C LYS A 332 -15.20 -24.23 -1.25
N GLU A 333 -14.22 -24.32 -2.14
CA GLU A 333 -13.28 -23.24 -2.45
C GLU A 333 -14.00 -21.90 -2.75
N ALA A 334 -15.05 -21.92 -3.58
CA ALA A 334 -15.84 -20.73 -3.87
C ALA A 334 -16.55 -20.11 -2.65
N GLN A 335 -16.84 -20.90 -1.60
CA GLN A 335 -17.42 -20.40 -0.35
C GLN A 335 -16.34 -19.78 0.52
N ALA A 336 -15.18 -20.40 0.59
CA ALA A 336 -14.01 -19.90 1.31
C ALA A 336 -13.56 -18.55 0.73
N ASP A 337 -13.49 -18.43 -0.60
CA ASP A 337 -13.15 -17.19 -1.29
C ASP A 337 -14.13 -16.06 -0.98
N ARG A 338 -15.42 -16.34 -1.04
CA ARG A 338 -16.46 -15.34 -0.69
C ARG A 338 -16.35 -14.88 0.75
N LEU A 339 -16.04 -15.79 1.67
CA LEU A 339 -15.95 -15.45 3.08
C LEU A 339 -14.69 -14.64 3.39
N SER A 340 -13.59 -14.91 2.69
CA SER A 340 -12.33 -14.19 2.87
C SER A 340 -12.46 -12.68 2.59
N VAL A 341 -13.41 -12.27 1.75
CA VAL A 341 -13.69 -10.86 1.43
C VAL A 341 -14.04 -10.05 2.70
N TRP A 342 -14.64 -10.66 3.73
CA TRP A 342 -14.97 -9.95 4.97
C TRP A 342 -13.74 -9.46 5.72
N TYR A 343 -12.60 -10.12 5.58
CA TYR A 343 -11.33 -9.62 6.10
C TYR A 343 -10.91 -8.30 5.43
N ASP A 344 -11.01 -8.22 4.11
CA ASP A 344 -10.72 -7.00 3.33
C ASP A 344 -11.70 -5.87 3.69
N VAL A 345 -12.99 -6.17 3.81
CA VAL A 345 -14.02 -5.20 4.25
C VAL A 345 -13.67 -4.65 5.64
N GLY A 346 -13.31 -5.53 6.58
CA GLY A 346 -12.84 -5.12 7.90
C GLY A 346 -11.63 -4.20 7.84
N GLY A 347 -10.66 -4.52 6.99
CA GLY A 347 -9.44 -3.71 6.77
C GLY A 347 -9.72 -2.32 6.21
N ILE A 348 -10.67 -2.19 5.28
CA ILE A 348 -11.13 -0.90 4.74
C ILE A 348 -11.72 -0.02 5.85
N ILE A 349 -12.67 -0.57 6.59
CA ILE A 349 -13.34 0.15 7.68
C ILE A 349 -12.31 0.49 8.76
N GLY A 350 -11.45 -0.47 9.12
CA GLY A 350 -10.41 -0.30 10.13
C GLY A 350 -9.42 0.81 9.78
N GLY A 351 -8.90 0.83 8.55
CA GLY A 351 -7.97 1.87 8.10
C GLY A 351 -8.59 3.27 8.15
N THR A 352 -9.83 3.40 7.69
CA THR A 352 -10.54 4.68 7.67
C THR A 352 -10.87 5.17 9.09
N VAL A 353 -11.47 4.32 9.93
CA VAL A 353 -11.89 4.69 11.30
C VAL A 353 -10.68 4.96 12.19
N GLN A 354 -9.68 4.10 12.18
CA GLN A 354 -8.47 4.28 12.99
C GLN A 354 -7.65 5.49 12.51
N GLY A 355 -7.61 5.74 11.19
CA GLY A 355 -7.04 6.95 10.63
C GLY A 355 -7.71 8.20 11.19
N LEU A 356 -9.05 8.25 11.18
CA LEU A 356 -9.83 9.35 11.75
C LEU A 356 -9.59 9.52 13.26
N ILE A 357 -9.60 8.44 14.02
CA ILE A 357 -9.31 8.47 15.47
C ILE A 357 -7.91 9.02 15.73
N SER A 358 -6.92 8.59 14.94
CA SER A 358 -5.53 9.04 15.10
C SER A 358 -5.35 10.53 14.77
N ASP A 359 -6.10 11.05 13.80
CA ASP A 359 -6.13 12.48 13.48
C ASP A 359 -6.76 13.28 14.63
N PHE A 360 -7.87 12.80 15.17
CA PHE A 360 -8.55 13.45 16.29
C PHE A 360 -7.67 13.51 17.56
N LEU A 361 -6.90 12.46 17.81
CA LEU A 361 -5.95 12.40 18.92
C LEU A 361 -4.64 13.16 18.63
N GLY A 362 -4.34 13.44 17.37
CA GLY A 362 -3.06 14.01 16.92
C GLY A 362 -1.86 13.11 17.17
N LYS A 363 -2.07 11.81 17.41
CA LYS A 363 -1.06 10.80 17.75
C LYS A 363 -1.37 9.47 17.06
N ARG A 364 -0.33 8.83 16.50
CA ARG A 364 -0.46 7.58 15.73
C ARG A 364 -0.21 6.33 16.56
N ALA A 365 0.89 6.30 17.34
CA ALA A 365 1.34 5.10 18.03
C ALA A 365 0.36 4.56 19.10
N PRO A 366 -0.35 5.38 19.90
CA PRO A 366 -1.35 4.86 20.84
C PRO A 366 -2.52 4.16 20.17
N VAL A 367 -3.03 4.71 19.06
CA VAL A 367 -4.15 4.10 18.32
C VAL A 367 -3.72 2.75 17.74
N LEU A 368 -2.53 2.72 17.14
CA LEU A 368 -1.93 1.52 16.60
C LEU A 368 -1.76 0.43 17.67
N SER A 369 -1.21 0.78 18.84
CA SER A 369 -0.96 -0.17 19.94
C SER A 369 -2.25 -0.76 20.50
N VAL A 370 -3.29 0.04 20.72
CA VAL A 370 -4.59 -0.44 21.19
C VAL A 370 -5.22 -1.40 20.18
N SER A 371 -5.18 -1.05 18.89
CA SER A 371 -5.70 -1.91 17.83
C SER A 371 -4.97 -3.25 17.78
N LEU A 372 -3.63 -3.26 17.87
CA LEU A 372 -2.82 -4.49 17.85
C LEU A 372 -3.03 -5.36 19.10
N LEU A 373 -3.21 -4.78 20.28
CA LEU A 373 -3.57 -5.52 21.48
C LEU A 373 -4.92 -6.21 21.33
N LEU A 374 -5.92 -5.52 20.79
CA LEU A 374 -7.22 -6.10 20.49
C LEU A 374 -7.12 -7.15 19.37
N ALA A 375 -6.21 -6.97 18.40
CA ALA A 375 -5.96 -7.94 17.34
C ALA A 375 -5.45 -9.28 17.91
N MET A 376 -4.58 -9.27 18.91
CA MET A 376 -4.14 -10.51 19.58
C MET A 376 -5.32 -11.25 20.19
N CYS A 377 -6.25 -10.55 20.84
CA CYS A 377 -7.48 -11.16 21.37
C CYS A 377 -8.38 -11.70 20.24
N ALA A 378 -8.52 -10.95 19.14
CA ALA A 378 -9.30 -11.38 17.98
C ALA A 378 -8.70 -12.62 17.32
N LEU A 379 -7.37 -12.73 17.21
CA LEU A 379 -6.68 -13.91 16.69
C LEU A 379 -6.92 -15.15 17.56
N VAL A 380 -6.88 -14.99 18.88
CA VAL A 380 -7.25 -16.08 19.82
C VAL A 380 -8.70 -16.49 19.61
N GLY A 381 -9.63 -15.54 19.53
CA GLY A 381 -11.04 -15.82 19.28
C GLY A 381 -11.27 -16.51 17.94
N TYR A 382 -10.59 -16.05 16.89
CA TYR A 382 -10.71 -16.61 15.54
C TYR A 382 -10.13 -18.03 15.46
N SER A 383 -9.02 -18.31 16.12
CA SER A 383 -8.42 -19.66 16.16
C SER A 383 -9.34 -20.75 16.76
N HIS A 384 -10.36 -20.35 17.52
CA HIS A 384 -11.38 -21.22 18.10
C HIS A 384 -12.75 -21.04 17.46
N SER A 385 -12.82 -20.44 16.25
CA SER A 385 -14.07 -20.18 15.56
C SER A 385 -14.83 -21.48 15.24
N PRO A 386 -16.16 -21.52 15.45
CA PRO A 386 -16.97 -22.68 15.08
C PRO A 386 -17.13 -22.81 13.57
N ASN A 387 -17.55 -24.01 13.12
CA ASN A 387 -17.88 -24.25 11.72
C ASN A 387 -19.24 -23.60 11.34
N ASP A 388 -19.26 -22.27 11.33
CA ASP A 388 -20.42 -21.45 10.95
C ASP A 388 -19.96 -20.27 10.10
N GLN A 389 -20.55 -20.09 8.92
CA GLN A 389 -20.11 -19.07 7.96
C GLN A 389 -20.37 -17.65 8.43
N ALA A 390 -21.50 -17.41 9.11
CA ALA A 390 -21.86 -16.08 9.57
C ALA A 390 -20.93 -15.63 10.71
N ILE A 391 -20.67 -16.54 11.66
CA ILE A 391 -19.74 -16.27 12.78
C ILE A 391 -18.33 -16.02 12.24
N ASN A 392 -17.85 -16.87 11.32
CA ASN A 392 -16.53 -16.68 10.70
C ASN A 392 -16.46 -15.36 9.93
N GLY A 393 -17.51 -14.98 9.19
CA GLY A 393 -17.56 -13.71 8.47
C GLY A 393 -17.41 -12.51 9.40
N VAL A 394 -18.13 -12.49 10.53
CA VAL A 394 -18.03 -11.43 11.54
C VAL A 394 -16.64 -11.41 12.18
N LEU A 395 -16.12 -12.56 12.59
CA LEU A 395 -14.79 -12.66 13.19
C LEU A 395 -13.68 -12.23 12.21
N LEU A 396 -13.81 -12.56 10.92
CA LEU A 396 -12.90 -12.11 9.88
C LEU A 396 -12.96 -10.58 9.68
N ALA A 397 -14.16 -10.00 9.67
CA ALA A 397 -14.31 -8.56 9.58
C ALA A 397 -13.67 -7.84 10.78
N VAL A 398 -13.85 -8.35 11.99
CA VAL A 398 -13.21 -7.81 13.20
C VAL A 398 -11.69 -7.98 13.14
N THR A 399 -11.19 -9.15 12.72
CA THR A 399 -9.76 -9.41 12.59
C THR A 399 -9.13 -8.51 11.53
N GLY A 400 -9.79 -8.35 10.39
CA GLY A 400 -9.37 -7.43 9.32
C GLY A 400 -9.36 -5.97 9.77
N PHE A 401 -10.36 -5.53 10.55
CA PHE A 401 -10.39 -4.20 11.15
C PHE A 401 -9.18 -3.95 12.06
N LEU A 402 -8.79 -4.94 12.86
CA LEU A 402 -7.74 -4.82 13.89
C LEU A 402 -6.33 -5.10 13.35
N ILE A 403 -6.17 -5.80 12.24
CA ILE A 403 -4.88 -6.12 11.61
C ILE A 403 -4.69 -5.32 10.32
N GLY A 404 -5.66 -5.37 9.42
CA GLY A 404 -5.62 -4.66 8.14
C GLY A 404 -5.62 -3.15 8.32
N GLY A 405 -6.42 -2.62 9.27
CA GLY A 405 -6.46 -1.21 9.61
C GLY A 405 -5.09 -0.63 9.99
N PRO A 406 -4.41 -1.16 11.03
CA PRO A 406 -3.06 -0.76 11.39
C PRO A 406 -2.03 -0.95 10.29
N SER A 407 -2.12 -2.04 9.53
CA SER A 407 -1.24 -2.31 8.39
C SER A 407 -1.36 -1.20 7.34
N ASN A 408 -2.57 -0.83 6.97
CA ASN A 408 -2.84 0.25 6.03
C ASN A 408 -2.37 1.62 6.58
N MET A 409 -2.54 1.85 7.88
CA MET A 409 -2.13 3.10 8.53
C MET A 409 -0.61 3.28 8.54
N ILE A 410 0.17 2.21 8.79
CA ILE A 410 1.63 2.27 8.76
C ILE A 410 2.13 2.51 7.34
N SER A 411 1.62 1.77 6.36
CA SER A 411 2.09 1.86 4.97
C SER A 411 1.71 3.17 4.28
N SER A 412 0.71 3.88 4.77
CA SER A 412 0.21 5.12 4.15
C SER A 412 0.45 6.36 5.03
N ALA A 413 -0.46 6.65 5.96
CA ALA A 413 -0.44 7.88 6.74
C ALA A 413 0.84 8.05 7.59
N ILE A 414 1.29 6.98 8.28
CA ILE A 414 2.49 7.04 9.11
C ILE A 414 3.74 7.21 8.24
N SER A 415 3.87 6.46 7.15
CA SER A 415 4.98 6.61 6.21
C SER A 415 5.05 8.01 5.62
N ALA A 416 3.88 8.62 5.30
CA ALA A 416 3.81 10.00 4.83
C ALA A 416 4.19 11.01 5.92
N ASP A 417 3.79 10.80 7.16
CA ASP A 417 4.18 11.66 8.29
C ASP A 417 5.68 11.56 8.59
N LEU A 418 6.26 10.36 8.53
CA LEU A 418 7.70 10.15 8.70
C LEU A 418 8.54 10.79 7.60
N GLY A 419 8.06 10.76 6.35
CA GLY A 419 8.73 11.40 5.21
C GLY A 419 8.63 12.93 5.18
N ARG A 420 7.88 13.54 6.11
CA ARG A 420 7.68 15.00 6.21
C ARG A 420 7.87 15.54 7.64
N GLN A 421 8.69 14.92 8.45
CA GLN A 421 8.97 15.40 9.79
C GLN A 421 9.87 16.65 9.78
N GLU A 422 9.81 17.45 10.86
CA GLU A 422 10.56 18.71 10.99
C GLU A 422 12.08 18.55 10.88
N ALA A 423 12.61 17.37 11.20
CA ALA A 423 14.02 17.04 11.03
C ALA A 423 14.53 17.14 9.57
N LEU A 424 13.61 17.18 8.60
CA LEU A 424 13.89 17.30 7.16
C LEU A 424 13.85 18.74 6.65
N GLN A 425 14.04 19.75 7.50
CA GLN A 425 13.98 21.17 7.15
C GLN A 425 14.64 21.48 5.80
N GLY A 426 13.84 21.83 4.80
CA GLY A 426 14.28 22.20 3.46
C GLY A 426 14.41 21.06 2.43
N SER A 427 14.27 19.79 2.83
CA SER A 427 14.25 18.66 1.89
C SER A 427 12.82 18.09 1.79
N GLN A 428 12.11 18.47 0.75
CA GLN A 428 10.75 17.92 0.46
C GLN A 428 10.80 16.51 -0.15
N GLU A 429 11.96 16.00 -0.49
CA GLU A 429 12.17 14.82 -1.33
C GLU A 429 12.60 13.59 -0.53
N ALA A 430 12.00 13.35 0.63
CA ALA A 430 12.25 12.16 1.46
C ALA A 430 11.06 11.20 1.50
N LEU A 431 9.92 11.60 0.95
CA LEU A 431 8.64 10.95 1.19
C LEU A 431 8.56 9.57 0.53
N ALA A 432 8.99 9.47 -0.72
CA ALA A 432 9.02 8.19 -1.43
C ALA A 432 10.11 7.25 -0.87
N THR A 433 11.29 7.79 -0.50
CA THR A 433 12.39 7.01 0.11
C THR A 433 11.94 6.40 1.44
N VAL A 434 11.36 7.19 2.33
CA VAL A 434 10.87 6.71 3.64
C VAL A 434 9.76 5.67 3.46
N THR A 435 8.80 5.92 2.57
CA THR A 435 7.73 4.95 2.25
C THR A 435 8.31 3.66 1.70
N GLY A 436 9.29 3.75 0.80
CA GLY A 436 10.00 2.59 0.25
C GLY A 436 10.73 1.77 1.31
N ILE A 437 11.36 2.43 2.30
CA ILE A 437 12.02 1.77 3.43
C ILE A 437 11.00 1.03 4.30
N VAL A 438 9.92 1.69 4.70
CA VAL A 438 8.90 1.10 5.57
C VAL A 438 8.21 -0.08 4.88
N ASP A 439 7.75 0.13 3.65
CA ASP A 439 7.03 -0.91 2.90
C ASP A 439 7.95 -2.03 2.41
N GLY A 440 9.19 -1.72 2.04
CA GLY A 440 10.23 -2.70 1.67
C GLY A 440 10.57 -3.63 2.84
N THR A 441 10.83 -3.07 4.02
CA THR A 441 11.08 -3.86 5.23
C THR A 441 9.85 -4.71 5.59
N GLY A 442 8.64 -4.15 5.47
CA GLY A 442 7.39 -4.89 5.61
C GLY A 442 7.31 -6.07 4.64
N SER A 443 7.69 -5.88 3.39
CA SER A 443 7.62 -6.91 2.35
C SER A 443 8.65 -8.03 2.54
N ILE A 444 9.83 -7.72 3.09
CA ILE A 444 10.80 -8.75 3.51
C ILE A 444 10.18 -9.63 4.60
N GLY A 445 9.55 -9.04 5.61
CA GLY A 445 8.83 -9.77 6.65
C GLY A 445 7.73 -10.66 6.06
N ALA A 446 6.92 -10.11 5.17
CA ALA A 446 5.87 -10.86 4.48
C ALA A 446 6.43 -12.03 3.65
N ALA A 447 7.50 -11.83 2.88
CA ALA A 447 8.12 -12.88 2.06
C ALA A 447 8.64 -14.05 2.91
N GLY A 448 9.39 -13.75 3.98
CA GLY A 448 9.86 -14.77 4.92
C GLY A 448 8.70 -15.46 5.66
N GLY A 449 7.65 -14.71 5.97
CA GLY A 449 6.47 -15.21 6.66
C GLY A 449 5.71 -16.28 5.89
N GLN A 450 5.58 -16.16 4.57
CA GLN A 450 4.85 -17.15 3.76
C GLN A 450 5.51 -18.54 3.84
N TYR A 451 6.84 -18.58 3.77
CA TYR A 451 7.58 -19.84 3.95
C TYR A 451 7.38 -20.42 5.36
N LEU A 452 7.48 -19.58 6.40
CA LEU A 452 7.30 -20.01 7.78
C LEU A 452 5.89 -20.53 8.05
N VAL A 453 4.86 -19.87 7.52
CA VAL A 453 3.45 -20.32 7.65
C VAL A 453 3.27 -21.71 7.03
N SER A 454 3.77 -21.92 5.81
CA SER A 454 3.71 -23.22 5.15
C SER A 454 4.44 -24.31 5.94
N LEU A 455 5.62 -24.00 6.49
CA LEU A 455 6.40 -24.93 7.28
C LEU A 455 5.71 -25.29 8.61
N ILE A 456 5.14 -24.30 9.29
CA ILE A 456 4.43 -24.52 10.57
C ILE A 456 3.14 -25.30 10.32
N GLU A 457 2.38 -24.92 9.30
CA GLU A 457 1.13 -25.61 8.95
C GLU A 457 1.38 -27.08 8.65
N SER A 458 2.33 -27.39 7.77
CA SER A 458 2.62 -28.77 7.33
C SER A 458 3.12 -29.68 8.47
N LYS A 459 3.82 -29.13 9.48
CA LYS A 459 4.41 -29.93 10.58
C LYS A 459 3.59 -29.89 11.85
N LEU A 460 2.94 -28.80 12.18
CA LEU A 460 2.32 -28.56 13.47
C LEU A 460 0.81 -28.22 13.39
N GLY A 461 0.35 -27.86 12.19
CA GLY A 461 -1.07 -27.53 11.95
C GLY A 461 -1.42 -26.06 12.23
N TRP A 462 -2.66 -25.69 11.87
CA TRP A 462 -3.15 -24.32 11.86
C TRP A 462 -3.17 -23.62 13.23
N MET A 463 -3.37 -24.35 14.32
CA MET A 463 -3.35 -23.75 15.65
C MET A 463 -1.99 -23.08 15.96
N TRP A 464 -0.90 -23.72 15.56
CA TRP A 464 0.45 -23.15 15.73
C TRP A 464 0.72 -21.97 14.80
N VAL A 465 0.10 -21.93 13.63
CA VAL A 465 0.12 -20.76 12.75
C VAL A 465 -0.53 -19.55 13.44
N PHE A 466 -1.67 -19.75 14.11
CA PHE A 466 -2.30 -18.67 14.88
C PHE A 466 -1.46 -18.21 16.07
N TYR A 467 -0.83 -19.11 16.80
CA TYR A 467 0.12 -18.73 17.85
C TYR A 467 1.30 -17.94 17.29
N PHE A 468 1.80 -18.32 16.13
CA PHE A 468 2.81 -17.55 15.41
C PHE A 468 2.32 -16.16 15.03
N PHE A 469 1.10 -16.01 14.56
CA PHE A 469 0.50 -14.70 14.25
C PHE A 469 0.36 -13.83 15.50
N ILE A 470 -0.05 -14.40 16.62
CA ILE A 470 -0.14 -13.68 17.91
C ILE A 470 1.26 -13.21 18.34
N LEU A 471 2.27 -14.06 18.23
CA LEU A 471 3.66 -13.72 18.55
C LEU A 471 4.16 -12.55 17.67
N MET A 472 3.90 -12.60 16.36
CA MET A 472 4.33 -11.57 15.43
C MET A 472 3.57 -10.25 15.65
N THR A 473 2.28 -10.30 15.96
CA THR A 473 1.49 -9.12 16.33
C THR A 473 2.01 -8.49 17.63
N GLY A 474 2.34 -9.30 18.63
CA GLY A 474 2.98 -8.83 19.87
C GLY A 474 4.35 -8.21 19.61
N SER A 475 5.18 -8.83 18.77
CA SER A 475 6.48 -8.29 18.37
C SER A 475 6.35 -6.95 17.65
N SER A 476 5.32 -6.77 16.84
CA SER A 476 5.01 -5.48 16.20
C SER A 476 4.82 -4.36 17.23
N ILE A 477 4.12 -4.64 18.34
CA ILE A 477 3.94 -3.67 19.44
C ILE A 477 5.28 -3.37 20.12
N VAL A 478 6.10 -4.39 20.39
CA VAL A 478 7.39 -4.25 21.08
C VAL A 478 8.29 -3.24 20.36
N PHE A 479 8.37 -3.27 19.03
CA PHE A 479 9.20 -2.35 18.25
C PHE A 479 8.76 -0.89 18.35
N ILE A 480 7.48 -0.61 18.58
CA ILE A 480 6.96 0.76 18.69
C ILE A 480 6.80 1.26 20.14
N ILE A 481 7.14 0.45 21.17
CA ILE A 481 7.05 0.87 22.58
C ILE A 481 7.72 2.23 22.84
N PRO A 482 8.93 2.53 22.37
CA PRO A 482 9.56 3.83 22.60
C PRO A 482 8.72 5.00 22.07
N LEU A 483 8.08 4.81 20.92
CA LEU A 483 7.21 5.82 20.31
C LEU A 483 5.91 5.99 21.08
N ILE A 484 5.30 4.89 21.53
CA ILE A 484 4.11 4.91 22.38
C ILE A 484 4.39 5.71 23.66
N ILE A 485 5.49 5.42 24.35
CA ILE A 485 5.88 6.12 25.58
C ILE A 485 6.09 7.61 25.32
N SER A 486 6.78 7.97 24.24
CA SER A 486 7.03 9.35 23.85
C SER A 486 5.72 10.11 23.58
N GLU A 487 4.84 9.54 22.77
CA GLU A 487 3.57 10.17 22.40
C GLU A 487 2.59 10.26 23.57
N VAL A 488 2.50 9.23 24.43
CA VAL A 488 1.66 9.26 25.63
C VAL A 488 2.16 10.31 26.63
N ARG A 489 3.49 10.43 26.83
CA ARG A 489 4.06 11.50 27.67
C ARG A 489 3.75 12.89 27.13
N SER A 490 3.80 13.08 25.81
CA SER A 490 3.37 14.33 25.18
C SER A 490 1.90 14.63 25.46
N MET A 491 1.00 13.66 25.28
CA MET A 491 -0.44 13.82 25.56
C MET A 491 -0.69 14.22 27.02
N CYS A 492 0.03 13.62 27.97
CA CYS A 492 -0.10 13.95 29.39
C CYS A 492 0.36 15.40 29.67
N ARG A 493 1.46 15.83 29.07
CA ARG A 493 1.96 17.23 29.21
C ARG A 493 0.97 18.23 28.62
N ASP A 494 0.47 17.97 27.42
CA ASP A 494 -0.48 18.84 26.74
C ASP A 494 -1.78 18.99 27.54
N ARG A 495 -2.23 17.89 28.18
CA ARG A 495 -3.39 17.91 29.07
C ARG A 495 -3.13 18.74 30.35
N GLN A 496 -1.97 18.60 30.98
CA GLN A 496 -1.59 19.38 32.15
C GLN A 496 -1.50 20.87 31.83
N ALA A 497 -0.90 21.23 30.70
CA ALA A 497 -0.80 22.63 30.26
C ALA A 497 -2.20 23.27 30.07
N ARG A 498 -3.16 22.56 29.49
CA ARG A 498 -4.56 23.02 29.35
C ARG A 498 -5.27 23.19 30.71
N THR A 499 -4.97 22.32 31.67
CA THR A 499 -5.59 22.40 33.02
C THR A 499 -5.02 23.55 33.83
N HIS A 500 -3.81 24.02 33.54
CA HIS A 500 -3.20 25.20 34.20
C HIS A 500 -3.62 26.52 33.53
N GLN A 501 -4.28 26.49 32.37
CA GLN A 501 -4.79 27.67 31.66
C GLN A 501 -6.29 27.93 31.91
N LEU A 502 -6.98 27.02 32.59
CA LEU A 502 -8.35 27.12 33.09
C LEU A 502 -8.34 27.46 34.59
#